data_1e5d9c5e113c712c214ea5ba7726a11e
#
_entry.id   1e5d9c5e113c712c214ea5ba7726a11e
#
_cell.length_a   1.000
_cell.length_b   1.000
_cell.length_c   1.000
_cell.angle_alpha   90.00
_cell.angle_beta   90.00
_cell.angle_gamma   90.00
#
_symmetry.space_group_name_H-M   'P 1'
#
loop_
_entity.id
_entity.type
_entity.pdbx_description
1 polymer ?
#
loop_
_entity_poly.entity_id
_entity_poly.type
_entity_poly.pdbx_seq_one_letter_code
_entity_poly.pdbx_strand_id
1 'polypeptide(L)'
;MALSRQSPETCPCGDGLPASAKTTHPGSERAFCSNLTHAQSMPWLHRFLRLLLLTTAFPLLRSSAESVTPPPPTSVFSVRGILNQDGAGLPTTWGREDGWEAPAWYRMNLPASGASPEIEQRLEQALEALPHLFLNLKPEDLYGEELGLYRHTQESGDSWERPVQLTFRTTSRGPGFEVNAGLRIQGGWNRRPKESPKHSFRVVFRSRYGMSSLKNDLFPGQNGNLDQFILRAGNNHSWLHWDGKERRSADYLRDPWMRATYSVMGHPASRSRPVHLHLNGLYWGIYDLCERPDAGFAARTWGGRKIDYDSRNADKVLSGDTVAWDRMMSLVNAGITNEVSDAALRAELDIPAFIDFMLLNLYGANGDWDRSSNWYAARRRNPAGLWQFLVWDGERTLEDPQDNRLKDDDDQSPTRIFQKLRQSPAFRHEFATRARKHLAPGAALSADAAAARYRSMADRLEPALFAEALRWGDYRNRIHRYKEGPYETYTVEGHWKPEVDRIVHRYFPARVEAFKAQLQEAGLHEP
;
A
#
# COMPACT_ATOMS: atom_id res chain seq x y z
N MET A 1 -53.73 -24.06 -9.79
CA MET A 1 -54.09 -22.85 -10.55
C MET A 1 -52.79 -22.14 -10.84
N ALA A 2 -52.13 -22.42 -11.86
CA ALA A 2 -52.27 -22.20 -13.31
C ALA A 2 -52.03 -20.73 -13.70
N LEU A 3 -50.86 -20.55 -14.39
CA LEU A 3 -50.58 -19.62 -15.50
C LEU A 3 -50.29 -18.15 -15.13
N SER A 4 -49.32 -17.44 -15.68
CA SER A 4 -48.68 -17.59 -17.00
C SER A 4 -47.35 -16.83 -17.05
N ARG A 5 -46.45 -17.36 -17.85
CA ARG A 5 -45.23 -16.76 -18.40
C ARG A 5 -45.58 -15.63 -19.37
N GLN A 6 -44.74 -14.61 -19.47
CA GLN A 6 -44.42 -13.96 -20.74
C GLN A 6 -42.97 -13.53 -20.79
N SER A 7 -42.28 -14.01 -21.78
CA SER A 7 -40.95 -13.65 -22.28
C SER A 7 -41.09 -12.81 -23.57
N PRO A 8 -40.02 -12.40 -24.25
CA PRO A 8 -39.68 -11.02 -24.60
C PRO A 8 -39.92 -10.71 -26.08
N GLU A 9 -39.99 -9.46 -26.44
CA GLU A 9 -40.04 -9.04 -27.84
C GLU A 9 -38.70 -8.50 -28.34
N THR A 10 -38.41 -8.90 -29.52
CA THR A 10 -37.25 -8.80 -30.38
C THR A 10 -37.24 -7.52 -31.22
N CYS A 11 -36.02 -7.16 -31.64
CA CYS A 11 -35.57 -6.18 -32.65
C CYS A 11 -36.51 -5.93 -33.87
N PRO A 12 -36.27 -4.84 -34.64
CA PRO A 12 -35.58 -5.15 -35.89
C PRO A 12 -34.48 -4.19 -36.37
N CYS A 13 -33.65 -4.77 -37.24
CA CYS A 13 -32.56 -4.22 -38.01
C CYS A 13 -33.01 -3.22 -39.08
N GLY A 14 -32.06 -2.42 -39.57
CA GLY A 14 -32.20 -1.61 -40.78
C GLY A 14 -30.87 -1.04 -41.23
N ASP A 15 -30.22 -1.74 -42.08
CA ASP A 15 -29.33 -1.53 -43.22
C ASP A 15 -28.82 -0.13 -43.58
N GLY A 16 -27.55 -0.07 -44.02
CA GLY A 16 -27.08 0.95 -44.94
C GLY A 16 -25.59 1.27 -44.91
N LEU A 17 -24.77 0.41 -45.51
CA LEU A 17 -23.48 0.83 -46.07
C LEU A 17 -23.72 1.45 -47.48
N PRO A 18 -22.85 2.34 -48.02
CA PRO A 18 -21.79 1.77 -48.85
C PRO A 18 -20.39 2.45 -48.81
N ALA A 19 -19.53 1.69 -49.39
CA ALA A 19 -18.11 1.72 -49.59
C ALA A 19 -17.55 2.86 -50.47
N SER A 20 -16.20 2.89 -50.42
CA SER A 20 -15.19 3.25 -51.44
C SER A 20 -14.77 4.70 -51.58
N ALA A 21 -13.46 4.98 -51.46
CA ALA A 21 -12.54 4.92 -52.60
C ALA A 21 -11.09 5.14 -52.16
N LYS A 22 -10.24 4.33 -52.75
CA LYS A 22 -8.77 4.44 -52.79
C LYS A 22 -8.33 5.62 -53.68
N THR A 23 -7.18 6.25 -53.34
CA THR A 23 -6.13 6.71 -54.30
C THR A 23 -4.84 6.92 -53.49
N THR A 24 -3.83 6.09 -53.61
CA THR A 24 -2.68 6.04 -54.53
C THR A 24 -1.71 7.23 -54.46
N HIS A 25 -0.47 6.84 -54.12
CA HIS A 25 0.84 7.51 -54.24
C HIS A 25 1.09 8.22 -55.61
N PRO A 26 2.19 9.00 -55.84
CA PRO A 26 3.60 8.70 -55.54
C PRO A 26 4.44 9.97 -55.12
N GLY A 27 5.58 9.87 -54.45
CA GLY A 27 6.92 9.47 -54.89
C GLY A 27 7.80 10.59 -55.45
N SER A 28 8.98 10.78 -54.83
CA SER A 28 10.30 11.11 -55.41
C SER A 28 11.23 11.53 -54.27
N GLU A 29 12.19 10.75 -53.89
CA GLU A 29 13.57 10.57 -54.40
C GLU A 29 14.31 11.84 -54.82
N ARG A 30 15.42 12.13 -54.11
CA ARG A 30 16.83 12.31 -54.50
C ARG A 30 17.53 13.05 -53.36
N ALA A 31 18.49 12.54 -52.66
CA ALA A 31 19.84 12.03 -53.03
C ALA A 31 20.90 13.14 -53.23
N PHE A 32 22.01 12.93 -52.50
CA PHE A 32 23.40 13.34 -52.76
C PHE A 32 23.77 14.83 -52.53
N CYS A 33 24.85 15.18 -51.91
CA CYS A 33 26.26 14.81 -51.84
C CYS A 33 26.95 15.65 -50.76
N SER A 34 27.77 15.06 -49.96
CA SER A 34 29.22 15.22 -49.74
C SER A 34 29.91 16.52 -50.20
N ASN A 35 30.71 17.11 -49.28
CA ASN A 35 32.16 17.34 -49.33
C ASN A 35 32.55 18.25 -48.16
N LEU A 36 33.35 17.79 -47.25
CA LEU A 36 34.81 17.79 -47.12
C LEU A 36 35.47 19.19 -47.16
N THR A 37 36.17 19.44 -46.05
CA THR A 37 37.45 20.13 -45.87
C THR A 37 37.47 21.68 -45.88
N HIS A 38 37.85 22.33 -44.80
CA HIS A 38 39.22 22.78 -44.54
C HIS A 38 39.33 23.47 -43.16
N ALA A 39 40.39 23.10 -42.50
CA ALA A 39 40.98 23.78 -41.37
C ALA A 39 41.57 25.14 -41.84
N GLN A 40 41.55 26.12 -40.98
CA GLN A 40 42.71 26.94 -40.68
C GLN A 40 42.44 27.97 -39.57
N SER A 41 43.22 27.82 -38.55
CA SER A 41 44.08 28.79 -37.84
C SER A 41 43.45 30.00 -37.15
N MET A 42 43.70 30.04 -35.85
CA MET A 42 43.93 31.25 -35.03
C MET A 42 44.99 32.17 -35.66
N PRO A 43 45.26 33.43 -35.30
CA PRO A 43 45.26 33.94 -33.91
C PRO A 43 44.88 35.45 -33.72
N TRP A 44 45.15 35.94 -32.51
CA TRP A 44 45.55 37.25 -31.96
C TRP A 44 44.60 37.80 -30.91
N LEU A 45 44.88 37.60 -29.69
CA LEU A 45 45.63 38.29 -28.61
C LEU A 45 45.61 39.83 -28.62
N HIS A 46 45.20 40.38 -27.49
CA HIS A 46 45.46 41.70 -26.92
C HIS A 46 44.65 42.92 -27.42
N ARG A 47 43.78 43.37 -26.52
CA ARG A 47 43.83 44.75 -25.96
C ARG A 47 43.03 44.86 -24.68
N PHE A 48 43.70 44.89 -23.66
CA PHE A 48 43.81 45.76 -22.49
C PHE A 48 42.72 46.83 -22.27
N LEU A 49 42.15 46.72 -21.08
CA LEU A 49 42.09 47.69 -19.99
C LEU A 49 40.91 48.70 -19.95
N ARG A 50 40.33 48.63 -18.76
CA ARG A 50 39.57 49.65 -18.03
C ARG A 50 38.11 49.81 -18.40
N LEU A 51 37.22 49.35 -17.52
CA LEU A 51 36.30 50.25 -16.84
C LEU A 51 35.64 49.60 -15.62
N LEU A 52 35.77 50.32 -14.55
CA LEU A 52 34.92 50.44 -13.36
C LEU A 52 34.32 49.17 -12.72
N LEU A 53 34.88 48.89 -11.56
CA LEU A 53 34.22 48.34 -10.38
C LEU A 53 32.87 49.08 -10.11
N LEU A 54 31.77 48.46 -10.49
CA LEU A 54 30.50 48.67 -9.85
C LEU A 54 30.20 47.37 -9.09
N THR A 55 30.58 47.35 -7.83
CA THR A 55 30.14 46.39 -6.84
C THR A 55 28.66 46.60 -6.60
N THR A 56 27.82 45.98 -7.40
CA THR A 56 26.46 45.69 -6.97
C THR A 56 26.54 44.47 -6.05
N ALA A 57 26.52 44.75 -4.76
CA ALA A 57 26.25 43.75 -3.75
C ALA A 57 24.86 43.15 -4.02
N PHE A 58 24.83 41.99 -4.69
CA PHE A 58 23.70 41.12 -4.57
C PHE A 58 23.64 40.69 -3.09
N PRO A 59 22.56 40.95 -2.37
CA PRO A 59 22.38 40.35 -1.10
C PRO A 59 22.27 38.84 -1.37
N LEU A 60 23.26 38.07 -0.96
CA LEU A 60 23.10 36.67 -0.67
C LEU A 60 21.92 36.60 0.30
N LEU A 61 20.73 36.32 -0.22
CA LEU A 61 19.64 35.79 0.53
C LEU A 61 20.16 34.43 1.09
N ARG A 62 20.89 34.53 2.20
CA ARG A 62 20.92 33.43 3.14
C ARG A 62 19.46 33.20 3.50
N SER A 63 18.82 32.25 2.88
CA SER A 63 17.71 31.54 3.46
C SER A 63 18.20 31.08 4.83
N SER A 64 17.99 31.91 5.83
CA SER A 64 17.93 31.45 7.20
C SER A 64 16.84 30.38 7.17
N ALA A 65 17.26 29.12 7.20
CA ALA A 65 16.37 28.06 7.62
C ALA A 65 15.95 28.47 9.03
N GLU A 66 14.86 29.22 9.14
CA GLU A 66 14.14 29.35 10.39
C GLU A 66 13.91 27.90 10.83
N SER A 67 14.50 27.56 11.94
CA SER A 67 14.21 26.32 12.65
C SER A 67 12.73 26.40 13.01
N VAL A 68 11.92 25.79 12.17
CA VAL A 68 10.49 25.67 12.39
C VAL A 68 10.33 24.78 13.61
N THR A 69 10.23 25.41 14.76
CA THR A 69 9.81 24.71 15.99
C THR A 69 8.36 24.32 15.77
N PRO A 70 8.05 23.03 15.71
CA PRO A 70 6.67 22.57 15.73
C PRO A 70 5.99 23.04 17.02
N PRO A 71 4.64 23.13 17.04
CA PRO A 71 3.91 23.47 18.27
C PRO A 71 4.31 22.51 19.39
N PRO A 72 4.24 22.95 20.67
CA PRO A 72 4.62 22.10 21.79
C PRO A 72 3.89 20.76 21.72
N PRO A 73 4.58 19.64 21.99
CA PRO A 73 4.02 18.32 21.80
C PRO A 73 2.82 18.07 22.68
N THR A 74 1.66 17.86 22.07
CA THR A 74 0.54 17.20 22.74
C THR A 74 0.78 15.69 22.69
N SER A 75 1.77 15.23 23.45
CA SER A 75 2.04 13.78 23.60
C SER A 75 1.26 13.17 24.78
N VAL A 76 0.33 13.93 25.32
CA VAL A 76 -0.53 13.52 26.44
C VAL A 76 -1.98 13.73 26.00
N PHE A 77 -2.78 12.68 26.13
CA PHE A 77 -4.22 12.76 25.95
C PHE A 77 -4.93 12.37 27.25
N SER A 78 -6.18 12.75 27.36
CA SER A 78 -7.10 12.20 28.37
C SER A 78 -8.28 11.55 27.66
N VAL A 79 -8.85 10.51 28.26
CA VAL A 79 -10.07 9.85 27.74
C VAL A 79 -11.18 10.88 27.52
N ARG A 80 -11.39 11.78 28.50
CA ARG A 80 -12.37 12.86 28.36
C ARG A 80 -12.03 13.86 27.26
N GLY A 81 -10.74 14.16 27.05
CA GLY A 81 -10.30 15.01 25.93
C GLY A 81 -10.64 14.40 24.58
N ILE A 82 -10.44 13.09 24.41
CA ILE A 82 -10.83 12.36 23.21
C ILE A 82 -12.36 12.35 23.04
N LEU A 83 -13.11 12.02 24.09
CA LEU A 83 -14.59 11.97 24.03
C LEU A 83 -15.20 13.34 23.70
N ASN A 84 -14.58 14.43 24.12
CA ASN A 84 -15.04 15.79 23.89
C ASN A 84 -14.40 16.48 22.69
N GLN A 85 -13.55 15.77 21.90
CA GLN A 85 -12.97 16.39 20.70
C GLN A 85 -14.08 16.79 19.72
N ASP A 86 -14.07 18.03 19.27
CA ASP A 86 -15.11 18.57 18.39
C ASP A 86 -14.56 19.25 17.13
N GLY A 87 -13.25 19.49 17.07
CA GLY A 87 -12.61 20.16 15.95
C GLY A 87 -12.87 21.65 15.89
N ALA A 88 -13.19 22.29 17.04
CA ALA A 88 -13.42 23.73 17.11
C ALA A 88 -12.24 24.50 16.48
N GLY A 89 -12.54 25.41 15.54
CA GLY A 89 -11.53 26.18 14.82
C GLY A 89 -10.83 25.42 13.67
N LEU A 90 -11.17 24.16 13.42
CA LEU A 90 -10.65 23.37 12.30
C LEU A 90 -11.58 23.45 11.08
N PRO A 91 -11.08 23.10 9.86
CA PRO A 91 -11.89 23.12 8.66
C PRO A 91 -13.12 22.23 8.73
N THR A 92 -14.21 22.68 8.12
CA THR A 92 -15.47 21.92 8.02
C THR A 92 -15.48 20.90 6.87
N THR A 93 -14.46 20.92 6.02
CA THR A 93 -14.29 19.99 4.89
C THR A 93 -12.84 19.53 4.76
N TRP A 94 -12.64 18.32 4.20
CA TRP A 94 -11.34 17.70 3.94
C TRP A 94 -11.16 17.39 2.46
N GLY A 95 -10.20 18.06 1.82
CA GLY A 95 -9.89 17.83 0.42
C GLY A 95 -10.99 18.23 -0.55
N ARG A 96 -10.62 18.37 -1.80
CA ARG A 96 -11.51 18.74 -2.89
C ARG A 96 -11.30 17.82 -4.09
N GLU A 97 -12.39 17.43 -4.73
CA GLU A 97 -12.36 16.65 -5.96
C GLU A 97 -13.56 17.04 -6.85
N ASP A 98 -13.30 17.51 -8.07
CA ASP A 98 -14.34 17.91 -9.03
C ASP A 98 -15.39 18.89 -8.46
N GLY A 99 -14.92 19.88 -7.69
CA GLY A 99 -15.81 20.88 -7.07
C GLY A 99 -16.55 20.39 -5.83
N TRP A 100 -16.38 19.14 -5.43
CA TRP A 100 -16.95 18.56 -4.22
C TRP A 100 -15.90 18.46 -3.10
N GLU A 101 -16.32 18.68 -1.86
CA GLU A 101 -15.47 18.60 -0.67
C GLU A 101 -16.00 17.55 0.30
N ALA A 102 -15.09 16.75 0.88
CA ALA A 102 -15.45 15.77 1.90
C ALA A 102 -15.85 16.47 3.20
N PRO A 103 -17.04 16.19 3.78
CA PRO A 103 -17.42 16.74 5.07
C PRO A 103 -16.43 16.33 6.16
N ALA A 104 -15.88 17.30 6.89
CA ALA A 104 -15.00 17.02 8.01
C ALA A 104 -15.80 16.60 9.25
N TRP A 105 -15.25 15.61 9.97
CA TRP A 105 -15.84 15.14 11.20
C TRP A 105 -14.76 14.80 12.22
N TYR A 106 -14.78 15.47 13.35
CA TYR A 106 -13.74 15.34 14.38
C TYR A 106 -14.24 14.63 15.64
N ARG A 107 -15.56 14.56 15.83
CA ARG A 107 -16.19 14.04 17.04
C ARG A 107 -16.14 12.52 17.11
N MET A 108 -16.25 12.03 18.35
CA MET A 108 -16.52 10.62 18.61
C MET A 108 -18.03 10.35 18.46
N ASN A 109 -18.38 9.12 18.03
CA ASN A 109 -19.76 8.67 17.92
C ASN A 109 -20.31 8.33 19.32
N LEU A 110 -20.95 9.27 19.94
CA LEU A 110 -21.55 9.12 21.27
C LEU A 110 -23.08 9.12 21.17
N PRO A 111 -23.79 8.48 22.13
CA PRO A 111 -25.22 8.67 22.33
C PRO A 111 -25.55 10.15 22.56
N ALA A 112 -26.81 10.53 22.29
CA ALA A 112 -27.27 11.90 22.52
C ALA A 112 -27.14 12.35 23.99
N SER A 113 -27.16 11.40 24.93
CA SER A 113 -26.91 11.62 26.37
C SER A 113 -25.44 11.89 26.72
N GLY A 114 -24.52 11.82 25.73
CA GLY A 114 -23.10 11.91 25.95
C GLY A 114 -22.44 10.59 26.35
N ALA A 115 -21.19 10.64 26.80
CA ALA A 115 -20.46 9.48 27.25
C ALA A 115 -20.94 9.02 28.63
N SER A 116 -21.29 7.72 28.74
CA SER A 116 -21.54 7.09 30.03
C SER A 116 -20.21 6.63 30.67
N PRO A 117 -20.18 6.35 31.99
CA PRO A 117 -19.01 5.78 32.66
C PRO A 117 -18.50 4.48 31.99
N GLU A 118 -19.40 3.66 31.47
CA GLU A 118 -19.02 2.43 30.74
C GLU A 118 -18.30 2.77 29.42
N ILE A 119 -18.74 3.77 28.69
CA ILE A 119 -18.07 4.23 27.47
C ILE A 119 -16.69 4.78 27.81
N GLU A 120 -16.56 5.58 28.87
CA GLU A 120 -15.26 6.09 29.35
C GLU A 120 -14.32 4.93 29.69
N GLN A 121 -14.77 3.96 30.46
CA GLN A 121 -13.97 2.80 30.86
C GLN A 121 -13.56 1.92 29.66
N ARG A 122 -14.49 1.61 28.76
CA ARG A 122 -14.19 0.82 27.55
C ARG A 122 -13.21 1.56 26.64
N LEU A 123 -13.33 2.86 26.49
CA LEU A 123 -12.39 3.65 25.71
C LEU A 123 -11.00 3.66 26.36
N GLU A 124 -10.91 3.82 27.68
CA GLU A 124 -9.63 3.74 28.39
C GLU A 124 -8.94 2.39 28.15
N GLN A 125 -9.68 1.29 28.32
CA GLN A 125 -9.16 -0.06 28.04
C GLN A 125 -8.71 -0.22 26.57
N ALA A 126 -9.50 0.30 25.64
CA ALA A 126 -9.17 0.25 24.23
C ALA A 126 -7.88 1.03 23.89
N LEU A 127 -7.70 2.18 24.50
CA LEU A 127 -6.51 3.01 24.29
C LEU A 127 -5.24 2.41 24.92
N GLU A 128 -5.35 1.62 25.99
CA GLU A 128 -4.19 0.92 26.59
C GLU A 128 -3.77 -0.34 25.82
N ALA A 129 -4.60 -0.83 24.90
CA ALA A 129 -4.35 -2.09 24.20
C ALA A 129 -3.26 -2.02 23.12
N LEU A 130 -2.96 -0.84 22.58
CA LEU A 130 -2.00 -0.63 21.51
C LEU A 130 -1.03 0.53 21.82
N PRO A 131 0.14 0.57 21.19
CA PRO A 131 1.00 1.74 21.22
C PRO A 131 0.33 2.97 20.60
N HIS A 132 0.83 4.13 20.99
CA HIS A 132 0.38 5.43 20.48
C HIS A 132 1.44 6.08 19.60
N LEU A 133 1.00 6.67 18.50
CA LEU A 133 1.78 7.51 17.62
C LEU A 133 1.12 8.89 17.54
N PHE A 134 1.87 9.93 17.85
CA PHE A 134 1.43 11.32 17.76
C PHE A 134 2.16 11.99 16.61
N LEU A 135 1.42 12.63 15.73
CA LEU A 135 1.94 13.43 14.63
C LEU A 135 1.48 14.87 14.82
N ASN A 136 2.43 15.76 15.06
CA ASN A 136 2.17 17.18 15.25
C ASN A 136 2.79 17.98 14.14
N LEU A 137 1.96 18.72 13.41
CA LEU A 137 2.34 19.59 12.30
C LEU A 137 1.80 21.00 12.54
N LYS A 138 2.34 21.97 11.82
CA LYS A 138 1.68 23.28 11.74
C LYS A 138 0.28 23.11 11.13
N PRO A 139 -0.73 23.82 11.62
CA PRO A 139 -2.08 23.75 11.05
C PRO A 139 -2.11 24.05 9.55
N GLU A 140 -1.25 24.97 9.07
CA GLU A 140 -1.11 25.32 7.65
C GLU A 140 -0.59 24.17 6.81
N ASP A 141 0.36 23.36 7.34
CA ASP A 141 0.91 22.17 6.68
C ASP A 141 -0.10 21.03 6.59
N LEU A 142 -1.09 21.00 7.50
CA LEU A 142 -2.10 19.95 7.52
C LEU A 142 -3.38 20.36 6.76
N TYR A 143 -3.87 21.59 6.95
CA TYR A 143 -5.16 22.06 6.48
C TYR A 143 -5.11 23.33 5.63
N GLY A 144 -3.96 23.98 5.49
CA GLY A 144 -3.82 25.25 4.77
C GLY A 144 -4.20 25.12 3.28
N GLU A 145 -4.74 26.20 2.70
CA GLU A 145 -5.24 26.24 1.33
C GLU A 145 -4.14 25.93 0.30
N GLU A 146 -2.90 26.41 0.51
CA GLU A 146 -1.81 26.25 -0.46
C GLU A 146 -0.99 24.96 -0.25
N LEU A 147 -0.73 24.59 1.01
CA LEU A 147 0.24 23.55 1.34
C LEU A 147 -0.33 22.40 2.18
N GLY A 148 -1.58 22.49 2.61
CA GLY A 148 -2.19 21.54 3.52
C GLY A 148 -2.36 20.14 2.93
N LEU A 149 -1.83 19.13 3.62
CA LEU A 149 -1.92 17.74 3.18
C LEU A 149 -3.37 17.27 3.00
N TYR A 150 -4.27 17.67 3.88
CA TYR A 150 -5.70 17.33 3.80
C TYR A 150 -6.47 18.16 2.77
N ARG A 151 -5.91 19.26 2.30
CA ARG A 151 -6.47 20.06 1.21
C ARG A 151 -6.08 19.51 -0.16
N HIS A 152 -4.87 18.94 -0.25
CA HIS A 152 -4.26 18.44 -1.49
C HIS A 152 -3.95 16.94 -1.41
N THR A 153 -4.94 16.14 -1.06
CA THR A 153 -4.76 14.72 -0.75
C THR A 153 -4.26 13.88 -1.94
N GLN A 154 -4.52 14.32 -3.17
CA GLN A 154 -4.12 13.61 -4.38
C GLN A 154 -2.68 13.94 -4.81
N GLU A 155 -2.11 15.00 -4.29
CA GLU A 155 -0.76 15.42 -4.60
C GLU A 155 0.29 14.48 -3.98
N SER A 156 1.43 14.34 -4.67
CA SER A 156 2.46 13.37 -4.28
C SER A 156 3.88 13.89 -4.57
N GLY A 157 4.86 13.14 -4.10
CA GLY A 157 6.28 13.48 -4.30
C GLY A 157 6.89 14.23 -3.12
N ASP A 158 8.16 14.60 -3.27
CA ASP A 158 8.94 15.23 -2.19
C ASP A 158 8.52 16.69 -1.92
N SER A 159 7.91 17.38 -2.90
CA SER A 159 7.34 18.71 -2.75
C SER A 159 6.11 18.73 -1.82
N TRP A 160 5.45 17.59 -1.65
CA TRP A 160 4.29 17.41 -0.76
C TRP A 160 4.65 16.76 0.57
N GLU A 161 5.92 16.83 0.98
CA GLU A 161 6.39 16.38 2.29
C GLU A 161 6.42 17.57 3.26
N ARG A 162 5.77 17.42 4.41
CA ARG A 162 5.66 18.47 5.44
C ARG A 162 6.42 18.07 6.68
N PRO A 163 7.09 19.02 7.37
CA PRO A 163 7.72 18.75 8.66
C PRO A 163 6.71 18.26 9.68
N VAL A 164 7.07 17.23 10.41
CA VAL A 164 6.24 16.65 11.48
C VAL A 164 7.11 16.32 12.68
N GLN A 165 6.63 16.63 13.86
CA GLN A 165 7.13 16.07 15.10
C GLN A 165 6.38 14.78 15.39
N LEU A 166 7.12 13.69 15.51
CA LEU A 166 6.61 12.35 15.78
C LEU A 166 6.97 11.96 17.22
N THR A 167 5.97 11.55 18.00
CA THR A 167 6.17 10.92 19.30
C THR A 167 5.58 9.52 19.27
N PHE A 168 6.37 8.52 19.63
CA PHE A 168 5.93 7.14 19.81
C PHE A 168 5.92 6.78 21.29
N ARG A 169 4.88 6.07 21.76
CA ARG A 169 4.79 5.52 23.11
C ARG A 169 4.28 4.10 23.09
N THR A 170 4.82 3.24 23.92
CA THR A 170 4.43 1.82 23.97
C THR A 170 3.04 1.61 24.59
N THR A 171 2.62 2.49 25.47
CA THR A 171 1.26 2.60 26.04
C THR A 171 0.95 4.09 26.24
N SER A 172 -0.23 4.43 26.73
CA SER A 172 -0.65 5.81 26.99
C SER A 172 0.37 6.61 27.84
N ARG A 173 1.01 5.95 28.79
CA ARG A 173 2.01 6.53 29.73
C ARG A 173 3.36 5.81 29.67
N GLY A 174 3.51 4.87 28.74
CA GLY A 174 4.71 4.03 28.61
C GLY A 174 5.92 4.78 28.06
N PRO A 175 7.07 4.11 28.07
CA PRO A 175 8.30 4.65 27.47
C PRO A 175 8.11 4.88 25.97
N GLY A 176 8.87 5.82 25.45
CA GLY A 176 8.79 6.19 24.04
C GLY A 176 9.94 7.07 23.62
N PHE A 177 9.82 7.65 22.45
CA PHE A 177 10.77 8.61 21.91
C PHE A 177 10.05 9.68 21.11
N GLU A 178 10.77 10.78 20.87
CA GLU A 178 10.32 11.90 20.06
C GLU A 178 11.39 12.23 19.01
N VAL A 179 10.96 12.45 17.76
CA VAL A 179 11.85 12.77 16.65
C VAL A 179 11.14 13.64 15.62
N ASN A 180 11.90 14.41 14.86
CA ASN A 180 11.39 15.12 13.70
C ASN A 180 11.52 14.29 12.44
N ALA A 181 10.53 14.41 11.54
CA ALA A 181 10.46 13.69 10.28
C ALA A 181 9.72 14.51 9.21
N GLY A 182 9.63 13.96 8.01
CA GLY A 182 8.72 14.44 6.98
C GLY A 182 7.46 13.56 6.93
N LEU A 183 6.31 14.16 6.72
CA LEU A 183 5.03 13.50 6.56
C LEU A 183 4.43 13.80 5.19
N ARG A 184 3.88 12.79 4.53
CA ARG A 184 3.07 12.95 3.32
C ARG A 184 1.97 11.90 3.25
N ILE A 185 0.92 12.18 2.49
CA ILE A 185 -0.13 11.20 2.22
C ILE A 185 0.45 10.07 1.36
N GLN A 186 0.10 8.84 1.71
CA GLN A 186 0.47 7.61 1.02
C GLN A 186 -0.77 6.95 0.43
N GLY A 187 -0.60 6.25 -0.70
CA GLY A 187 -1.65 5.45 -1.32
C GLY A 187 -1.94 5.89 -2.75
N GLY A 188 -2.93 5.25 -3.35
CA GLY A 188 -3.45 5.51 -4.68
C GLY A 188 -4.91 5.97 -4.60
N TRP A 189 -5.84 5.05 -4.79
CA TRP A 189 -7.27 5.33 -4.83
C TRP A 189 -7.81 6.00 -3.57
N ASN A 190 -7.37 5.57 -2.39
CA ASN A 190 -7.77 6.10 -1.09
C ASN A 190 -7.25 7.53 -0.78
N ARG A 191 -6.52 8.17 -1.70
CA ARG A 191 -6.20 9.60 -1.62
C ARG A 191 -7.39 10.47 -1.95
N ARG A 192 -8.37 9.95 -2.68
CA ARG A 192 -9.57 10.68 -3.07
C ARG A 192 -10.41 11.02 -1.85
N PRO A 193 -10.76 12.29 -1.61
CA PRO A 193 -11.52 12.69 -0.43
C PRO A 193 -12.87 12.00 -0.32
N LYS A 194 -13.51 11.71 -1.45
CA LYS A 194 -14.79 10.98 -1.50
C LYS A 194 -14.67 9.54 -1.03
N GLU A 195 -13.54 8.89 -1.36
CA GLU A 195 -13.32 7.47 -1.08
C GLU A 195 -12.99 7.23 0.39
N SER A 196 -12.09 8.01 0.96
CA SER A 196 -11.74 7.88 2.38
C SER A 196 -11.26 9.19 2.98
N PRO A 197 -11.85 9.64 4.08
CA PRO A 197 -11.36 10.78 4.86
C PRO A 197 -10.17 10.41 5.76
N LYS A 198 -9.95 9.14 5.99
CA LYS A 198 -8.85 8.58 6.81
C LYS A 198 -7.72 8.15 5.88
N HIS A 199 -6.80 9.06 5.61
CA HIS A 199 -5.69 8.82 4.69
C HIS A 199 -4.56 8.04 5.33
N SER A 200 -3.90 7.18 4.54
CA SER A 200 -2.62 6.59 4.92
C SER A 200 -1.51 7.62 4.82
N PHE A 201 -0.48 7.49 5.66
CA PHE A 201 0.65 8.40 5.69
C PHE A 201 1.96 7.67 5.45
N ARG A 202 2.93 8.41 4.93
CA ARG A 202 4.32 7.99 4.84
C ARG A 202 5.16 8.94 5.67
N VAL A 203 5.87 8.39 6.63
CA VAL A 203 6.84 9.10 7.45
C VAL A 203 8.22 8.85 6.86
N VAL A 204 8.99 9.92 6.64
CA VAL A 204 10.29 9.87 5.99
C VAL A 204 11.33 10.60 6.86
N PHE A 205 12.45 9.95 7.11
CA PHE A 205 13.58 10.55 7.82
C PHE A 205 14.59 11.10 6.82
N ARG A 206 14.90 12.38 6.94
CA ARG A 206 15.88 13.07 6.10
C ARG A 206 16.71 14.03 6.97
N SER A 207 17.97 14.23 6.61
CA SER A 207 18.87 15.12 7.35
C SER A 207 18.30 16.54 7.56
N ARG A 208 17.48 17.02 6.63
CA ARG A 208 16.78 18.32 6.76
C ARG A 208 15.79 18.39 7.94
N TYR A 209 15.37 17.23 8.48
CA TYR A 209 14.53 17.13 9.68
C TYR A 209 15.33 16.72 10.93
N GLY A 210 16.66 16.68 10.84
CA GLY A 210 17.55 16.35 11.96
C GLY A 210 18.19 14.98 11.90
N MET A 211 17.56 13.98 11.30
CA MET A 211 18.13 12.64 11.14
C MET A 211 17.76 12.00 9.80
N SER A 212 18.70 11.26 9.20
CA SER A 212 18.47 10.55 7.93
C SER A 212 17.85 9.17 8.10
N SER A 213 17.75 8.67 9.32
CA SER A 213 17.14 7.39 9.65
C SER A 213 16.78 7.32 11.13
N LEU A 214 15.67 6.65 11.44
CA LEU A 214 15.23 6.36 12.80
C LEU A 214 16.09 5.22 13.38
N LYS A 215 16.69 5.46 14.53
CA LYS A 215 17.50 4.48 15.26
C LYS A 215 16.71 3.68 16.29
N ASN A 216 15.54 4.20 16.67
CA ASN A 216 14.69 3.57 17.67
C ASN A 216 13.89 2.41 17.05
N ASP A 217 13.71 1.34 17.79
CA ASP A 217 12.94 0.18 17.35
C ASP A 217 11.44 0.49 17.39
N LEU A 218 10.80 0.39 16.24
CA LEU A 218 9.35 0.46 16.09
C LEU A 218 8.70 -0.93 16.05
N PHE A 219 9.45 -1.94 15.65
CA PHE A 219 8.96 -3.30 15.48
C PHE A 219 9.74 -4.29 16.34
N PRO A 220 9.07 -5.29 16.96
CA PRO A 220 9.79 -6.38 17.59
C PRO A 220 10.76 -7.05 16.61
N GLY A 221 12.01 -7.24 17.04
CA GLY A 221 13.07 -7.84 16.20
C GLY A 221 13.44 -6.98 14.99
N GLN A 222 13.29 -5.65 15.06
CA GLN A 222 13.77 -4.74 14.03
C GLN A 222 15.26 -4.94 13.79
N ASN A 223 15.65 -4.97 12.52
CA ASN A 223 17.04 -5.05 12.11
C ASN A 223 17.43 -3.75 11.40
N GLY A 224 18.30 -2.99 12.04
CA GLY A 224 18.83 -1.73 11.53
C GLY A 224 17.85 -0.55 11.54
N ASN A 225 18.35 0.58 11.08
CA ASN A 225 17.64 1.86 11.10
C ASN A 225 16.63 1.96 9.96
N LEU A 226 15.54 2.69 10.21
CA LEU A 226 14.49 2.95 9.22
C LEU A 226 14.68 4.33 8.60
N ASP A 227 14.76 4.42 7.28
CA ASP A 227 14.71 5.70 6.55
C ASP A 227 13.27 6.19 6.31
N GLN A 228 12.30 5.30 6.46
CA GLN A 228 10.87 5.60 6.33
C GLN A 228 10.02 4.43 6.84
N PHE A 229 8.74 4.71 7.07
CA PHE A 229 7.70 3.72 7.30
C PHE A 229 6.34 4.23 6.81
N ILE A 230 5.34 3.36 6.78
CA ILE A 230 3.98 3.68 6.35
C ILE A 230 3.01 3.46 7.49
N LEU A 231 2.05 4.36 7.61
CA LEU A 231 0.87 4.23 8.45
C LEU A 231 -0.31 3.94 7.51
N ARG A 232 -0.76 2.69 7.46
CA ARG A 232 -1.88 2.28 6.63
C ARG A 232 -3.18 2.50 7.39
N ALA A 233 -4.09 3.25 6.78
CA ALA A 233 -5.40 3.55 7.38
C ALA A 233 -6.40 2.39 7.23
N GLY A 234 -6.14 1.44 6.30
CA GLY A 234 -7.11 0.53 5.75
C GLY A 234 -8.04 1.23 4.74
N ASN A 235 -8.34 0.56 3.63
CA ASN A 235 -9.29 1.06 2.64
C ASN A 235 -10.31 0.00 2.30
N ASN A 236 -9.91 -1.08 1.62
CA ASN A 236 -10.77 -2.24 1.42
C ASN A 236 -11.04 -2.90 2.77
N HIS A 237 -12.22 -3.47 2.94
CA HIS A 237 -12.66 -4.09 4.19
C HIS A 237 -12.41 -3.22 5.43
N SER A 238 -12.75 -1.92 5.30
CA SER A 238 -12.77 -0.94 6.38
C SER A 238 -14.15 -0.32 6.53
N TRP A 239 -14.46 0.22 7.71
CA TRP A 239 -15.76 0.88 7.96
C TRP A 239 -15.97 2.17 7.16
N LEU A 240 -14.93 2.63 6.45
CA LEU A 240 -14.98 3.84 5.62
C LEU A 240 -15.09 3.56 4.12
N HIS A 241 -15.02 2.29 3.70
CA HIS A 241 -15.10 1.94 2.27
C HIS A 241 -16.40 2.43 1.63
N TRP A 242 -16.39 2.68 0.33
CA TRP A 242 -17.56 3.16 -0.40
C TRP A 242 -18.64 2.09 -0.60
N ASP A 243 -18.26 0.81 -0.67
CA ASP A 243 -19.18 -0.33 -0.79
C ASP A 243 -19.63 -0.81 0.60
N GLY A 244 -20.96 -0.93 0.79
CA GLY A 244 -21.57 -1.39 2.03
C GLY A 244 -21.25 -2.82 2.39
N LYS A 245 -20.97 -3.70 1.42
CA LYS A 245 -20.57 -5.08 1.69
C LYS A 245 -19.17 -5.12 2.32
N GLU A 246 -18.23 -4.35 1.77
CA GLU A 246 -16.90 -4.26 2.33
C GLU A 246 -16.87 -3.62 3.72
N ARG A 247 -17.75 -2.63 3.98
CA ARG A 247 -17.89 -2.08 5.34
C ARG A 247 -18.37 -3.13 6.35
N ARG A 248 -19.29 -4.01 5.94
CA ARG A 248 -19.79 -5.10 6.81
C ARG A 248 -18.75 -6.18 7.07
N SER A 249 -17.86 -6.43 6.12
CA SER A 249 -16.76 -7.40 6.22
C SER A 249 -15.42 -6.75 6.61
N ALA A 250 -15.48 -5.57 7.25
CA ALA A 250 -14.29 -4.88 7.72
C ALA A 250 -13.61 -5.67 8.86
N ASP A 251 -12.34 -5.97 8.68
CA ASP A 251 -11.55 -6.74 9.67
C ASP A 251 -10.18 -6.11 9.98
N TYR A 252 -9.63 -5.30 9.08
CA TYR A 252 -8.32 -4.64 9.21
C TYR A 252 -7.11 -5.61 9.30
N LEU A 253 -7.31 -6.92 9.04
CA LEU A 253 -6.30 -7.95 9.30
C LEU A 253 -5.78 -8.65 8.05
N ARG A 254 -6.44 -8.55 6.89
CA ARG A 254 -6.10 -9.35 5.69
C ARG A 254 -4.68 -9.09 5.19
N ASP A 255 -4.32 -7.84 4.94
CA ASP A 255 -2.96 -7.50 4.51
C ASP A 255 -1.89 -7.84 5.57
N PRO A 256 -2.04 -7.50 6.86
CA PRO A 256 -1.15 -7.99 7.91
C PRO A 256 -1.04 -9.52 7.97
N TRP A 257 -2.15 -10.25 7.78
CA TRP A 257 -2.14 -11.71 7.77
C TRP A 257 -1.38 -12.29 6.56
N MET A 258 -1.55 -11.71 5.37
CA MET A 258 -0.80 -12.10 4.17
C MET A 258 0.71 -11.94 4.39
N ARG A 259 1.15 -10.81 4.92
CA ARG A 259 2.57 -10.56 5.23
C ARG A 259 3.11 -11.50 6.31
N ALA A 260 2.36 -11.70 7.40
CA ALA A 260 2.74 -12.63 8.46
C ALA A 260 2.80 -14.09 7.94
N THR A 261 1.88 -14.49 7.06
CA THR A 261 1.88 -15.82 6.45
C THR A 261 3.10 -16.02 5.54
N TYR A 262 3.45 -15.02 4.73
CA TYR A 262 4.66 -15.08 3.90
C TYR A 262 5.94 -15.23 4.73
N SER A 263 6.00 -14.57 5.89
CA SER A 263 7.09 -14.75 6.85
C SER A 263 7.15 -16.17 7.41
N VAL A 264 6.01 -16.77 7.76
CA VAL A 264 5.93 -18.16 8.24
C VAL A 264 6.31 -19.16 7.14
N MET A 265 6.09 -18.84 5.86
CA MET A 265 6.56 -19.64 4.73
C MET A 265 8.08 -19.59 4.54
N GLY A 266 8.79 -18.73 5.29
CA GLY A 266 10.24 -18.62 5.30
C GLY A 266 10.81 -17.45 4.48
N HIS A 267 9.97 -16.50 4.10
CA HIS A 267 10.36 -15.37 3.26
C HIS A 267 10.35 -14.04 4.02
N PRO A 268 11.20 -13.09 3.64
CA PRO A 268 11.15 -11.74 4.18
C PRO A 268 9.81 -11.07 3.88
N ALA A 269 9.20 -10.47 4.90
CA ALA A 269 7.98 -9.71 4.77
C ALA A 269 8.06 -8.42 5.59
N SER A 270 7.37 -7.38 5.13
CA SER A 270 7.25 -6.12 5.88
C SER A 270 6.63 -6.37 7.24
N ARG A 271 7.38 -6.01 8.29
CA ARG A 271 6.85 -6.06 9.65
C ARG A 271 5.80 -5.00 9.84
N SER A 272 4.85 -5.28 10.69
CA SER A 272 3.86 -4.30 11.07
C SER A 272 3.34 -4.49 12.48
N ARG A 273 2.69 -3.44 12.96
CA ARG A 273 1.94 -3.45 14.21
C ARG A 273 0.83 -2.42 14.18
N PRO A 274 -0.34 -2.69 14.75
CA PRO A 274 -1.37 -1.68 14.93
C PRO A 274 -0.94 -0.65 15.98
N VAL A 275 -1.33 0.61 15.75
CA VAL A 275 -1.10 1.74 16.65
C VAL A 275 -2.32 2.65 16.70
N HIS A 276 -2.55 3.31 17.83
CA HIS A 276 -3.44 4.45 17.90
C HIS A 276 -2.74 5.69 17.33
N LEU A 277 -3.33 6.32 16.33
CA LEU A 277 -2.82 7.56 15.76
C LEU A 277 -3.52 8.76 16.37
N HIS A 278 -2.71 9.75 16.77
CA HIS A 278 -3.16 11.09 17.14
C HIS A 278 -2.59 12.10 16.14
N LEU A 279 -3.44 12.96 15.60
CA LEU A 279 -3.07 13.97 14.61
C LEU A 279 -3.39 15.35 15.18
N ASN A 280 -2.34 16.16 15.45
CA ASN A 280 -2.47 17.46 16.12
C ASN A 280 -3.34 17.41 17.38
N GLY A 281 -3.11 16.40 18.22
CA GLY A 281 -3.82 16.21 19.49
C GLY A 281 -5.19 15.53 19.39
N LEU A 282 -5.74 15.36 18.19
CA LEU A 282 -7.00 14.65 17.97
C LEU A 282 -6.76 13.14 17.81
N TYR A 283 -7.56 12.31 18.45
CA TYR A 283 -7.57 10.90 18.19
C TYR A 283 -8.07 10.64 16.75
N TRP A 284 -7.24 9.98 15.95
CA TRP A 284 -7.50 9.80 14.52
C TRP A 284 -7.87 8.35 14.14
N GLY A 285 -7.76 7.41 15.06
CA GLY A 285 -8.13 6.01 14.88
C GLY A 285 -6.92 5.07 14.88
N ILE A 286 -7.18 3.81 14.53
CA ILE A 286 -6.16 2.75 14.48
C ILE A 286 -5.52 2.73 13.09
N TYR A 287 -4.19 2.61 13.06
CA TYR A 287 -3.39 2.47 11.85
C TYR A 287 -2.49 1.24 11.93
N ASP A 288 -2.28 0.57 10.81
CA ASP A 288 -1.21 -0.43 10.70
C ASP A 288 0.11 0.28 10.36
N LEU A 289 0.99 0.42 11.36
CA LEU A 289 2.33 0.92 11.18
C LEU A 289 3.17 -0.19 10.57
N CYS A 290 3.72 0.00 9.36
CA CYS A 290 4.44 -1.05 8.65
C CYS A 290 5.71 -0.54 7.94
N GLU A 291 6.68 -1.45 7.78
CA GLU A 291 7.83 -1.22 6.91
C GLU A 291 7.40 -1.10 5.46
N ARG A 292 8.08 -0.25 4.70
CA ARG A 292 7.91 -0.21 3.25
C ARG A 292 8.88 -1.20 2.59
N PRO A 293 8.41 -2.14 1.74
CA PRO A 293 9.27 -3.16 1.13
C PRO A 293 10.02 -2.63 -0.10
N ASP A 294 10.83 -1.59 0.09
CA ASP A 294 11.66 -0.95 -0.94
C ASP A 294 13.14 -1.34 -0.83
N ALA A 295 14.02 -0.62 -1.55
CA ALA A 295 15.46 -0.86 -1.51
C ALA A 295 16.07 -0.69 -0.11
N GLY A 296 15.49 0.14 0.76
CA GLY A 296 15.92 0.26 2.16
C GLY A 296 15.60 -0.99 2.97
N PHE A 297 14.39 -1.53 2.79
CA PHE A 297 14.00 -2.83 3.34
C PHE A 297 14.90 -3.96 2.81
N ALA A 298 15.13 -4.00 1.50
CA ALA A 298 15.99 -5.00 0.87
C ALA A 298 17.43 -4.97 1.45
N ALA A 299 18.00 -3.79 1.63
CA ALA A 299 19.33 -3.62 2.21
C ALA A 299 19.41 -4.09 3.68
N ARG A 300 18.36 -3.82 4.48
CA ARG A 300 18.31 -4.34 5.87
C ARG A 300 18.14 -5.85 5.93
N THR A 301 17.42 -6.41 4.97
CA THR A 301 17.09 -7.85 4.93
C THR A 301 18.22 -8.69 4.37
N TRP A 302 18.82 -8.26 3.26
CA TRP A 302 19.83 -9.05 2.53
C TRP A 302 21.25 -8.46 2.58
N GLY A 303 21.43 -7.37 3.37
CA GLY A 303 22.71 -6.69 3.55
C GLY A 303 23.05 -5.71 2.41
N GLY A 304 24.17 -5.01 2.56
CA GLY A 304 24.59 -3.96 1.62
C GLY A 304 23.93 -2.62 1.89
N ARG A 305 23.94 -1.75 0.89
CA ARG A 305 23.37 -0.39 0.96
C ARG A 305 22.14 -0.29 0.07
N LYS A 306 21.24 0.60 0.39
CA LYS A 306 20.03 0.90 -0.41
C LYS A 306 20.34 1.12 -1.90
N ILE A 307 21.46 1.80 -2.21
CA ILE A 307 21.87 2.08 -3.59
C ILE A 307 22.30 0.81 -4.35
N ASP A 308 22.62 -0.27 -3.64
CA ASP A 308 23.04 -1.53 -4.25
C ASP A 308 21.85 -2.36 -4.78
N TYR A 309 20.61 -1.84 -4.70
CA TYR A 309 19.39 -2.58 -5.06
C TYR A 309 18.59 -1.89 -6.16
N ASP A 310 18.10 -2.71 -7.11
CA ASP A 310 16.93 -2.39 -7.89
C ASP A 310 15.71 -2.74 -7.06
N SER A 311 14.73 -1.84 -7.03
CA SER A 311 13.43 -2.11 -6.39
C SER A 311 12.30 -1.42 -7.12
N ARG A 312 11.14 -2.07 -7.12
CA ARG A 312 9.94 -1.57 -7.78
C ARG A 312 8.68 -1.86 -6.97
N ASN A 313 7.66 -1.05 -7.17
CA ASN A 313 6.29 -1.34 -6.77
C ASN A 313 5.48 -1.46 -8.06
N ALA A 314 5.20 -2.67 -8.45
CA ALA A 314 4.62 -3.02 -9.74
C ALA A 314 5.39 -2.35 -10.92
N ASP A 315 4.73 -1.52 -11.71
CA ASP A 315 5.32 -0.79 -12.85
C ASP A 315 6.28 0.34 -12.44
N LYS A 316 6.19 0.80 -11.19
CA LYS A 316 6.93 1.95 -10.71
C LYS A 316 8.33 1.60 -10.17
N VAL A 317 9.37 2.06 -10.84
CA VAL A 317 10.75 1.97 -10.34
C VAL A 317 10.93 2.88 -9.12
N LEU A 318 11.41 2.32 -8.03
CA LEU A 318 11.67 3.03 -6.76
C LEU A 318 13.16 3.29 -6.52
N SER A 319 14.01 2.40 -7.02
CA SER A 319 15.47 2.50 -6.95
C SER A 319 16.07 1.69 -8.10
N GLY A 320 17.20 2.16 -8.62
CA GLY A 320 17.87 1.52 -9.75
C GLY A 320 17.24 1.89 -11.09
N ASP A 321 17.16 0.90 -11.98
CA ASP A 321 16.66 1.06 -13.35
C ASP A 321 15.78 -0.13 -13.77
N THR A 322 15.38 -0.17 -15.06
CA THR A 322 14.55 -1.25 -15.61
C THR A 322 15.36 -2.37 -16.29
N VAL A 323 16.64 -2.19 -16.53
CA VAL A 323 17.44 -3.08 -17.40
C VAL A 323 17.34 -4.54 -17.01
N ALA A 324 17.49 -4.83 -15.72
CA ALA A 324 17.41 -6.22 -15.24
C ALA A 324 15.99 -6.77 -15.22
N TRP A 325 14.99 -5.91 -14.99
CA TRP A 325 13.59 -6.30 -15.09
C TRP A 325 13.20 -6.61 -16.53
N ASP A 326 13.54 -5.74 -17.46
CA ASP A 326 13.22 -5.91 -18.87
C ASP A 326 13.88 -7.16 -19.45
N ARG A 327 15.12 -7.46 -19.01
CA ARG A 327 15.81 -8.71 -19.36
C ARG A 327 15.06 -9.94 -18.83
N MET A 328 14.68 -9.96 -17.57
CA MET A 328 13.91 -11.06 -16.97
C MET A 328 12.57 -11.23 -17.71
N MET A 329 11.83 -10.15 -17.94
CA MET A 329 10.54 -10.22 -18.63
C MET A 329 10.68 -10.64 -20.11
N SER A 330 11.77 -10.30 -20.77
CA SER A 330 12.07 -10.79 -22.12
C SER A 330 12.27 -12.32 -22.13
N LEU A 331 12.99 -12.88 -21.15
CA LEU A 331 13.13 -14.32 -20.98
C LEU A 331 11.79 -14.98 -20.66
N VAL A 332 11.01 -14.40 -19.76
CA VAL A 332 9.65 -14.87 -19.42
C VAL A 332 8.78 -14.94 -20.67
N ASN A 333 8.71 -13.86 -21.44
CA ASN A 333 7.84 -13.76 -22.62
C ASN A 333 8.29 -14.68 -23.77
N ALA A 334 9.59 -14.95 -23.89
CA ALA A 334 10.12 -15.96 -24.83
C ALA A 334 9.67 -17.39 -24.47
N GLY A 335 9.33 -17.62 -23.21
CA GLY A 335 8.89 -18.92 -22.69
C GLY A 335 10.04 -19.88 -22.37
N ILE A 336 9.71 -20.91 -21.60
CA ILE A 336 10.65 -21.99 -21.24
C ILE A 336 10.44 -23.14 -22.19
N THR A 337 11.33 -23.27 -23.19
CA THR A 337 11.25 -24.29 -24.23
C THR A 337 12.27 -25.43 -24.06
N ASN A 338 13.29 -25.21 -23.24
CA ASN A 338 14.36 -26.16 -22.97
C ASN A 338 15.12 -25.81 -21.70
N GLU A 339 16.09 -26.65 -21.30
CA GLU A 339 16.91 -26.45 -20.10
C GLU A 339 17.72 -25.14 -20.13
N VAL A 340 18.14 -24.67 -21.29
CA VAL A 340 18.91 -23.44 -21.43
C VAL A 340 18.04 -22.23 -21.10
N SER A 341 16.81 -22.18 -21.57
CA SER A 341 15.86 -21.11 -21.28
C SER A 341 15.41 -21.14 -19.81
N ASP A 342 15.24 -22.33 -19.21
CA ASP A 342 14.98 -22.47 -17.78
C ASP A 342 16.15 -21.96 -16.93
N ALA A 343 17.38 -22.38 -17.24
CA ALA A 343 18.57 -21.92 -16.52
C ALA A 343 18.78 -20.41 -16.64
N ALA A 344 18.54 -19.83 -17.82
CA ALA A 344 18.64 -18.38 -18.02
C ALA A 344 17.65 -17.61 -17.15
N LEU A 345 16.41 -18.08 -16.99
CA LEU A 345 15.43 -17.43 -16.14
C LEU A 345 15.74 -17.62 -14.64
N ARG A 346 16.22 -18.79 -14.22
CA ARG A 346 16.68 -19.06 -12.85
C ARG A 346 17.90 -18.22 -12.45
N ALA A 347 18.64 -17.70 -13.41
CA ALA A 347 19.73 -16.74 -13.15
C ALA A 347 19.21 -15.32 -12.86
N GLU A 348 17.95 -15.04 -13.12
CA GLU A 348 17.32 -13.73 -12.88
C GLU A 348 16.30 -13.74 -11.73
N LEU A 349 15.60 -14.86 -11.52
CA LEU A 349 14.46 -14.99 -10.61
C LEU A 349 14.69 -16.09 -9.56
N ASP A 350 14.43 -15.79 -8.30
CA ASP A 350 14.37 -16.78 -7.22
C ASP A 350 13.07 -17.60 -7.37
N ILE A 351 13.15 -18.69 -8.12
CA ILE A 351 11.98 -19.53 -8.46
C ILE A 351 11.30 -20.10 -7.20
N PRO A 352 12.00 -20.67 -6.21
CA PRO A 352 11.36 -21.14 -4.97
C PRO A 352 10.59 -20.05 -4.23
N ALA A 353 11.20 -18.86 -4.06
CA ALA A 353 10.54 -17.73 -3.41
C ALA A 353 9.36 -17.22 -4.24
N PHE A 354 9.49 -17.20 -5.57
CA PHE A 354 8.41 -16.82 -6.47
C PHE A 354 7.22 -17.78 -6.40
N ILE A 355 7.46 -19.09 -6.36
CA ILE A 355 6.39 -20.08 -6.17
C ILE A 355 5.62 -19.83 -4.87
N ASP A 356 6.31 -19.59 -3.78
CA ASP A 356 5.66 -19.35 -2.48
C ASP A 356 4.88 -18.03 -2.47
N PHE A 357 5.40 -16.99 -3.14
CA PHE A 357 4.68 -15.74 -3.36
C PHE A 357 3.38 -15.99 -4.14
N MET A 358 3.44 -16.76 -5.22
CA MET A 358 2.27 -17.13 -6.01
C MET A 358 1.28 -17.99 -5.20
N LEU A 359 1.78 -19.04 -4.52
CA LEU A 359 0.94 -19.90 -3.68
C LEU A 359 0.14 -19.12 -2.65
N LEU A 360 0.78 -18.15 -1.98
CA LEU A 360 0.09 -17.35 -0.96
C LEU A 360 -0.99 -16.46 -1.58
N ASN A 361 -0.69 -15.76 -2.68
CA ASN A 361 -1.68 -14.88 -3.34
C ASN A 361 -2.83 -15.69 -3.94
N LEU A 362 -2.54 -16.83 -4.57
CA LEU A 362 -3.55 -17.75 -5.10
C LEU A 362 -4.39 -18.38 -3.97
N TYR A 363 -3.77 -18.78 -2.85
CA TYR A 363 -4.46 -19.28 -1.67
C TYR A 363 -5.35 -18.22 -1.02
N GLY A 364 -4.88 -17.00 -0.90
CA GLY A 364 -5.67 -15.87 -0.40
C GLY A 364 -6.80 -15.46 -1.33
N ALA A 365 -6.84 -16.00 -2.56
CA ALA A 365 -7.73 -15.60 -3.64
C ALA A 365 -7.68 -14.08 -3.86
N ASN A 366 -6.45 -13.50 -3.87
CA ASN A 366 -6.24 -12.06 -3.96
C ASN A 366 -6.84 -11.50 -5.25
N GLY A 367 -7.83 -10.63 -5.14
CA GLY A 367 -8.56 -10.07 -6.26
C GLY A 367 -7.97 -8.77 -6.84
N ASP A 368 -6.88 -8.24 -6.24
CA ASP A 368 -6.33 -6.93 -6.61
C ASP A 368 -4.79 -6.87 -6.57
N TRP A 369 -4.10 -8.00 -6.60
CA TRP A 369 -2.64 -8.08 -6.44
C TRP A 369 -1.86 -7.87 -7.74
N ASP A 370 -2.50 -8.08 -8.86
CA ASP A 370 -1.90 -8.01 -10.20
C ASP A 370 -2.09 -6.65 -10.87
N ARG A 371 -2.54 -5.70 -10.10
CA ARG A 371 -2.66 -4.32 -10.54
C ARG A 371 -1.39 -3.53 -10.27
N SER A 372 -1.33 -2.32 -10.79
CA SER A 372 -0.14 -1.47 -10.88
C SER A 372 0.42 -0.95 -9.56
N SER A 373 0.14 -1.53 -8.40
CA SER A 373 0.68 -1.04 -7.11
C SER A 373 0.67 -2.06 -5.97
N ASN A 374 0.18 -3.28 -6.20
CA ASN A 374 -0.17 -4.18 -5.11
C ASN A 374 0.84 -5.31 -4.86
N TRP A 375 2.05 -5.15 -5.32
CA TRP A 375 3.20 -5.99 -5.02
C TRP A 375 4.50 -5.20 -5.14
N TYR A 376 5.55 -5.71 -4.53
CA TYR A 376 6.91 -5.18 -4.67
C TYR A 376 7.83 -6.27 -5.18
N ALA A 377 8.93 -5.85 -5.81
CA ALA A 377 10.05 -6.72 -6.12
C ALA A 377 11.36 -5.98 -5.91
N ALA A 378 12.39 -6.71 -5.49
CA ALA A 378 13.72 -6.18 -5.33
C ALA A 378 14.78 -7.22 -5.71
N ARG A 379 15.94 -6.73 -6.18
CA ARG A 379 17.14 -7.54 -6.43
C ARG A 379 18.40 -6.75 -6.09
N ARG A 380 19.45 -7.41 -5.68
CA ARG A 380 20.75 -6.78 -5.55
C ARG A 380 21.41 -6.62 -6.92
N ARG A 381 21.99 -5.44 -7.20
CA ARG A 381 22.69 -5.16 -8.47
C ARG A 381 24.14 -5.62 -8.44
N ASN A 382 24.81 -5.40 -7.29
CA ASN A 382 26.23 -5.74 -7.14
C ASN A 382 26.54 -6.29 -5.73
N PRO A 383 27.00 -7.57 -5.62
CA PRO A 383 26.96 -8.56 -6.70
C PRO A 383 25.53 -8.80 -7.19
N ALA A 384 25.40 -9.22 -8.45
CA ALA A 384 24.10 -9.48 -9.04
C ALA A 384 23.36 -10.58 -8.26
N GLY A 385 22.14 -10.26 -7.82
CA GLY A 385 21.23 -11.18 -7.15
C GLY A 385 20.01 -11.49 -8.00
N LEU A 386 19.13 -12.32 -7.48
CA LEU A 386 17.88 -12.72 -8.10
C LEU A 386 16.75 -11.76 -7.73
N TRP A 387 15.78 -11.60 -8.62
CA TRP A 387 14.53 -10.93 -8.28
C TRP A 387 13.76 -11.73 -7.24
N GLN A 388 13.30 -11.05 -6.20
CA GLN A 388 12.42 -11.59 -5.16
C GLN A 388 11.19 -10.71 -5.03
N PHE A 389 10.03 -11.34 -4.97
CA PHE A 389 8.74 -10.67 -4.81
C PHE A 389 8.38 -10.55 -3.34
N LEU A 390 7.72 -9.44 -2.99
CA LEU A 390 7.34 -9.09 -1.63
C LEU A 390 5.84 -8.81 -1.58
N VAL A 391 5.16 -9.45 -0.65
CA VAL A 391 3.72 -9.31 -0.45
C VAL A 391 3.39 -7.90 0.03
N TRP A 392 2.38 -7.31 -0.60
CA TRP A 392 1.88 -5.99 -0.29
C TRP A 392 0.44 -5.81 -0.75
N ASP A 393 -0.35 -5.08 0.06
CA ASP A 393 -1.73 -4.70 -0.27
C ASP A 393 -2.68 -5.88 -0.46
N GLY A 394 -2.56 -6.89 0.41
CA GLY A 394 -3.43 -8.07 0.45
C GLY A 394 -4.80 -7.81 1.06
N GLU A 395 -5.34 -6.58 0.95
CA GLU A 395 -6.65 -6.24 1.53
C GLU A 395 -7.81 -6.97 0.81
N ARG A 396 -7.68 -7.23 -0.50
CA ARG A 396 -8.69 -7.92 -1.33
C ARG A 396 -8.47 -9.44 -1.34
N THR A 397 -8.35 -10.04 -0.15
CA THR A 397 -8.18 -11.49 0.06
C THR A 397 -9.24 -12.03 1.00
N LEU A 398 -9.33 -13.34 1.14
CA LEU A 398 -10.19 -14.05 2.12
C LEU A 398 -11.69 -13.73 1.96
N GLU A 399 -12.14 -13.40 0.75
CA GLU A 399 -13.53 -13.05 0.43
C GLU A 399 -14.39 -14.31 0.20
N ASP A 400 -14.21 -14.96 -0.94
CA ASP A 400 -14.90 -16.20 -1.30
C ASP A 400 -13.90 -17.36 -1.36
N PRO A 401 -14.09 -18.46 -0.61
CA PRO A 401 -13.20 -19.60 -0.65
C PRO A 401 -13.17 -20.32 -2.01
N GLN A 402 -14.17 -20.11 -2.88
CA GLN A 402 -14.25 -20.73 -4.21
C GLN A 402 -13.54 -19.91 -5.29
N ASP A 403 -13.17 -18.67 -5.03
CA ASP A 403 -12.49 -17.83 -6.01
C ASP A 403 -11.21 -18.46 -6.54
N ASN A 404 -11.08 -18.48 -7.87
CA ASN A 404 -9.95 -19.10 -8.58
C ASN A 404 -9.18 -18.06 -9.41
N ARG A 405 -7.96 -17.74 -8.97
CA ARG A 405 -7.06 -16.77 -9.61
C ARG A 405 -5.97 -17.42 -10.47
N LEU A 406 -6.04 -18.74 -10.69
CA LEU A 406 -5.03 -19.48 -11.47
C LEU A 406 -4.95 -19.10 -12.95
N LYS A 407 -5.93 -18.34 -13.46
CA LYS A 407 -5.98 -17.91 -14.86
C LYS A 407 -5.62 -16.44 -15.08
N ASP A 408 -5.37 -15.71 -13.98
CA ASP A 408 -4.97 -14.30 -14.09
C ASP A 408 -3.66 -14.18 -14.88
N ASP A 409 -3.58 -13.20 -15.78
CA ASP A 409 -2.45 -13.02 -16.71
C ASP A 409 -2.36 -11.56 -17.15
N ASP A 410 -1.80 -10.71 -16.29
CA ASP A 410 -1.53 -9.31 -16.60
C ASP A 410 -0.08 -9.10 -17.06
N ASP A 411 0.12 -8.32 -18.11
CA ASP A 411 1.46 -8.06 -18.63
C ASP A 411 2.35 -7.35 -17.58
N GLN A 412 3.66 -7.64 -17.63
CA GLN A 412 4.67 -7.09 -16.71
C GLN A 412 4.43 -7.40 -15.23
N SER A 413 3.66 -8.43 -14.92
CA SER A 413 3.22 -8.77 -13.56
C SER A 413 3.61 -10.19 -13.13
N PRO A 414 3.49 -10.52 -11.84
CA PRO A 414 3.71 -11.88 -11.33
C PRO A 414 2.84 -12.93 -12.02
N THR A 415 1.61 -12.61 -12.39
CA THR A 415 0.72 -13.57 -13.05
C THR A 415 1.19 -13.90 -14.46
N ARG A 416 1.70 -12.94 -15.25
CA ARG A 416 2.35 -13.22 -16.53
C ARG A 416 3.55 -14.17 -16.36
N ILE A 417 4.40 -13.92 -15.36
CA ILE A 417 5.55 -14.79 -15.07
C ILE A 417 5.04 -16.20 -14.75
N PHE A 418 4.05 -16.34 -13.89
CA PHE A 418 3.46 -17.61 -13.53
C PHE A 418 2.86 -18.35 -14.73
N GLN A 419 2.07 -17.69 -15.60
CA GLN A 419 1.49 -18.32 -16.78
C GLN A 419 2.54 -18.85 -17.74
N LYS A 420 3.67 -18.17 -17.87
CA LYS A 420 4.77 -18.63 -18.72
C LYS A 420 5.55 -19.77 -18.08
N LEU A 421 5.88 -19.67 -16.81
CA LEU A 421 6.63 -20.68 -16.06
C LEU A 421 5.86 -22.01 -15.95
N ARG A 422 4.53 -21.98 -15.73
CA ARG A 422 3.72 -23.20 -15.59
C ARG A 422 3.63 -24.04 -16.85
N GLN A 423 4.10 -23.56 -17.99
CA GLN A 423 4.22 -24.35 -19.21
C GLN A 423 5.36 -25.40 -19.08
N SER A 424 6.37 -25.14 -18.25
CA SER A 424 7.46 -26.08 -17.98
C SER A 424 7.00 -27.21 -17.04
N PRO A 425 7.20 -28.50 -17.42
CA PRO A 425 6.95 -29.62 -16.53
C PRO A 425 7.77 -29.56 -15.24
N ALA A 426 9.01 -29.12 -15.30
CA ALA A 426 9.89 -28.98 -14.15
C ALA A 426 9.33 -27.94 -13.14
N PHE A 427 8.88 -26.80 -13.64
CA PHE A 427 8.25 -25.79 -12.80
C PHE A 427 6.95 -26.32 -12.15
N ARG A 428 6.08 -27.01 -12.91
CA ARG A 428 4.86 -27.61 -12.32
C ARG A 428 5.17 -28.59 -11.21
N HIS A 429 6.19 -29.43 -11.39
CA HIS A 429 6.62 -30.36 -10.36
C HIS A 429 7.14 -29.65 -9.10
N GLU A 430 7.96 -28.60 -9.27
CA GLU A 430 8.47 -27.80 -8.15
C GLU A 430 7.33 -27.08 -7.43
N PHE A 431 6.40 -26.49 -8.20
CA PHE A 431 5.21 -25.83 -7.66
C PHE A 431 4.35 -26.82 -6.84
N ALA A 432 4.05 -28.01 -7.38
CA ALA A 432 3.29 -29.05 -6.69
C ALA A 432 4.00 -29.49 -5.40
N THR A 433 5.32 -29.62 -5.42
CA THR A 433 6.10 -29.99 -4.22
C THR A 433 6.00 -28.91 -3.14
N ARG A 434 6.09 -27.64 -3.50
CA ARG A 434 5.94 -26.52 -2.55
C ARG A 434 4.50 -26.37 -2.07
N ALA A 435 3.51 -26.59 -2.93
CA ALA A 435 2.10 -26.60 -2.56
C ALA A 435 1.82 -27.69 -1.50
N ARG A 436 2.30 -28.92 -1.70
CA ARG A 436 2.21 -30.02 -0.69
C ARG A 436 2.85 -29.62 0.63
N LYS A 437 4.06 -29.02 0.58
CA LYS A 437 4.77 -28.55 1.78
C LYS A 437 3.91 -27.57 2.60
N HIS A 438 3.34 -26.56 1.95
CA HIS A 438 2.64 -25.49 2.66
C HIS A 438 1.19 -25.83 3.00
N LEU A 439 0.56 -26.77 2.30
CA LEU A 439 -0.80 -27.27 2.56
C LEU A 439 -0.83 -28.51 3.49
N ALA A 440 0.32 -29.05 3.88
CA ALA A 440 0.39 -30.18 4.81
C ALA A 440 -0.22 -29.80 6.18
N PRO A 441 -0.74 -30.77 6.95
CA PRO A 441 -1.26 -30.53 8.30
C PRO A 441 -0.24 -29.76 9.17
N GLY A 442 -0.68 -28.67 9.81
CA GLY A 442 0.16 -27.80 10.63
C GLY A 442 1.09 -26.86 9.88
N ALA A 443 1.19 -26.94 8.54
CA ALA A 443 2.00 -26.05 7.72
C ALA A 443 1.30 -24.69 7.48
N ALA A 444 2.03 -23.74 6.92
CA ALA A 444 1.63 -22.32 6.83
C ALA A 444 0.24 -22.08 6.24
N LEU A 445 -0.18 -22.86 5.26
CA LEU A 445 -1.45 -22.74 4.54
C LEU A 445 -2.46 -23.85 4.91
N SER A 446 -2.19 -24.68 5.93
CA SER A 446 -3.21 -25.58 6.47
C SER A 446 -4.34 -24.77 7.12
N ALA A 447 -5.56 -25.30 7.10
CA ALA A 447 -6.73 -24.60 7.66
C ALA A 447 -6.49 -24.16 9.11
N ASP A 448 -5.98 -25.07 9.94
CA ASP A 448 -5.78 -24.81 11.37
C ASP A 448 -4.69 -23.76 11.61
N ALA A 449 -3.54 -23.87 10.95
CA ALA A 449 -2.43 -22.93 11.16
C ALA A 449 -2.75 -21.52 10.59
N ALA A 450 -3.45 -21.46 9.46
CA ALA A 450 -3.94 -20.21 8.86
C ALA A 450 -4.96 -19.52 9.79
N ALA A 451 -5.94 -20.27 10.27
CA ALA A 451 -6.98 -19.80 11.20
C ALA A 451 -6.39 -19.37 12.55
N ALA A 452 -5.49 -20.17 13.14
CA ALA A 452 -4.85 -19.84 14.41
C ALA A 452 -4.03 -18.55 14.33
N ARG A 453 -3.30 -18.36 13.23
CA ARG A 453 -2.54 -17.11 12.98
C ARG A 453 -3.47 -15.91 12.86
N TYR A 454 -4.56 -16.05 12.10
CA TYR A 454 -5.55 -14.97 11.94
C TYR A 454 -6.22 -14.65 13.29
N ARG A 455 -6.67 -15.68 14.05
CA ARG A 455 -7.27 -15.51 15.38
C ARG A 455 -6.31 -14.82 16.35
N SER A 456 -5.06 -15.23 16.39
CA SER A 456 -4.05 -14.58 17.25
C SER A 456 -3.83 -13.10 16.93
N MET A 457 -3.98 -12.70 15.67
CA MET A 457 -3.92 -11.27 15.27
C MET A 457 -5.21 -10.54 15.67
N ALA A 458 -6.35 -11.19 15.51
CA ALA A 458 -7.65 -10.68 15.91
C ALA A 458 -7.71 -10.43 17.41
N ASP A 459 -7.28 -11.39 18.23
CA ASP A 459 -7.28 -11.27 19.69
C ASP A 459 -6.44 -10.09 20.21
N ARG A 460 -5.37 -9.74 19.47
CA ARG A 460 -4.55 -8.57 19.81
C ARG A 460 -5.17 -7.25 19.38
N LEU A 461 -5.96 -7.23 18.32
CA LEU A 461 -6.57 -6.01 17.77
C LEU A 461 -7.92 -5.70 18.42
N GLU A 462 -8.70 -6.72 18.74
CA GLU A 462 -10.08 -6.61 19.25
C GLU A 462 -10.24 -5.58 20.38
N PRO A 463 -9.40 -5.61 21.45
CA PRO A 463 -9.59 -4.68 22.57
C PRO A 463 -9.54 -3.21 22.16
N ALA A 464 -8.73 -2.88 21.14
CA ALA A 464 -8.53 -1.51 20.66
C ALA A 464 -9.66 -1.02 19.75
N LEU A 465 -10.39 -1.90 19.09
CA LEU A 465 -11.34 -1.55 18.03
C LEU A 465 -12.55 -0.75 18.52
N PHE A 466 -12.85 -0.76 19.82
CA PHE A 466 -13.88 0.10 20.37
C PHE A 466 -13.57 1.58 20.12
N ALA A 467 -12.31 1.99 20.24
CA ALA A 467 -11.87 3.36 19.94
C ALA A 467 -12.03 3.70 18.44
N GLU A 468 -11.73 2.76 17.53
CA GLU A 468 -11.96 2.93 16.09
C GLU A 468 -13.46 3.05 15.77
N ALA A 469 -14.30 2.21 16.38
CA ALA A 469 -15.75 2.26 16.19
C ALA A 469 -16.35 3.58 16.65
N LEU A 470 -15.91 4.10 17.82
CA LEU A 470 -16.33 5.41 18.28
C LEU A 470 -15.85 6.55 17.37
N ARG A 471 -14.71 6.39 16.71
CA ARG A 471 -14.15 7.45 15.85
C ARG A 471 -14.73 7.43 14.42
N TRP A 472 -14.91 6.25 13.83
CA TRP A 472 -15.20 6.11 12.42
C TRP A 472 -16.42 5.25 12.07
N GLY A 473 -16.99 4.51 13.02
CA GLY A 473 -18.05 3.55 12.76
C GLY A 473 -19.36 4.14 12.24
N ASP A 474 -19.62 5.43 12.47
CA ASP A 474 -20.84 6.11 12.02
C ASP A 474 -20.64 7.11 10.88
N TYR A 475 -19.40 7.36 10.46
CA TYR A 475 -19.09 8.39 9.46
C TYR A 475 -19.90 8.21 8.17
N ARG A 476 -19.96 7.00 7.61
CA ARG A 476 -20.72 6.70 6.38
C ARG A 476 -22.22 6.72 6.59
N ASN A 477 -22.71 6.52 7.79
CA ASN A 477 -24.12 6.59 8.11
C ASN A 477 -24.62 8.04 8.32
N ARG A 478 -23.91 8.80 9.15
CA ARG A 478 -24.36 10.11 9.63
C ARG A 478 -23.80 11.28 8.85
N ILE A 479 -22.57 11.18 8.36
CA ILE A 479 -21.83 12.34 7.84
C ILE A 479 -21.74 12.32 6.34
N HIS A 480 -21.28 11.21 5.74
CA HIS A 480 -21.04 11.14 4.31
C HIS A 480 -21.45 9.79 3.74
N ARG A 481 -22.70 9.71 3.30
CA ARG A 481 -23.19 8.59 2.49
C ARG A 481 -22.63 8.72 1.08
N TYR A 482 -21.95 7.67 0.62
CA TYR A 482 -21.28 7.69 -0.67
C TYR A 482 -21.35 6.33 -1.35
N LYS A 483 -21.72 6.33 -2.66
CA LYS A 483 -21.95 5.15 -3.50
C LYS A 483 -22.98 4.19 -2.90
N GLU A 484 -22.56 3.07 -2.30
CA GLU A 484 -23.45 1.96 -2.00
C GLU A 484 -23.74 1.77 -0.51
N GLY A 485 -25.01 1.57 -0.18
CA GLY A 485 -25.45 1.12 1.13
C GLY A 485 -25.25 -0.40 1.33
N PRO A 486 -25.64 -0.92 2.47
CA PRO A 486 -26.36 -0.23 3.54
C PRO A 486 -25.47 0.74 4.31
N TYR A 487 -26.10 1.80 4.85
CA TYR A 487 -25.47 2.80 5.70
C TYR A 487 -25.93 2.57 7.14
N GLU A 488 -25.08 2.00 7.94
CA GLU A 488 -25.33 1.65 9.34
C GLU A 488 -24.17 2.08 10.22
N THR A 489 -24.35 2.03 11.52
CA THR A 489 -23.26 2.28 12.47
C THR A 489 -22.51 0.96 12.69
N TYR A 490 -21.25 0.94 12.27
CA TYR A 490 -20.39 -0.24 12.37
C TYR A 490 -19.81 -0.38 13.76
N THR A 491 -19.85 -1.59 14.30
CA THR A 491 -19.43 -1.91 15.66
C THR A 491 -18.56 -3.18 15.70
N VAL A 492 -17.83 -3.35 16.79
CA VAL A 492 -17.01 -4.54 17.01
C VAL A 492 -17.89 -5.78 17.09
N GLU A 493 -18.92 -5.74 17.91
CA GLU A 493 -19.79 -6.88 18.19
C GLU A 493 -20.68 -7.28 17.00
N GLY A 494 -21.24 -6.27 16.30
CA GLY A 494 -22.21 -6.49 15.22
C GLY A 494 -21.59 -6.80 13.87
N HIS A 495 -20.34 -6.40 13.63
CA HIS A 495 -19.72 -6.47 12.30
C HIS A 495 -18.36 -7.15 12.31
N TRP A 496 -17.42 -6.67 13.13
CA TRP A 496 -16.06 -7.14 13.11
C TRP A 496 -15.92 -8.60 13.61
N LYS A 497 -16.49 -8.91 14.76
CA LYS A 497 -16.48 -10.29 15.31
C LYS A 497 -17.11 -11.31 14.37
N PRO A 498 -18.32 -11.07 13.80
CA PRO A 498 -18.91 -11.97 12.81
C PRO A 498 -18.01 -12.23 11.59
N GLU A 499 -17.28 -11.20 11.11
CA GLU A 499 -16.36 -11.37 9.99
C GLU A 499 -15.13 -12.19 10.37
N VAL A 500 -14.53 -11.93 11.53
CA VAL A 500 -13.43 -12.75 12.06
C VAL A 500 -13.87 -14.21 12.20
N ASP A 501 -15.06 -14.45 12.73
CA ASP A 501 -15.59 -15.81 12.89
C ASP A 501 -15.88 -16.48 11.53
N ARG A 502 -16.36 -15.71 10.54
CA ARG A 502 -16.53 -16.21 9.16
C ARG A 502 -15.18 -16.66 8.58
N ILE A 503 -14.16 -15.85 8.70
CA ILE A 503 -12.83 -16.15 8.15
C ILE A 503 -12.22 -17.36 8.85
N VAL A 504 -12.22 -17.39 10.16
CA VAL A 504 -11.60 -18.45 10.96
C VAL A 504 -12.32 -19.80 10.78
N HIS A 505 -13.65 -19.81 10.89
CA HIS A 505 -14.42 -21.05 10.99
C HIS A 505 -15.05 -21.52 9.68
N ARG A 506 -15.15 -20.64 8.67
CA ARG A 506 -15.77 -21.01 7.38
C ARG A 506 -14.80 -20.88 6.21
N TYR A 507 -14.11 -19.72 6.10
CA TYR A 507 -13.25 -19.48 4.96
C TYR A 507 -12.05 -20.44 4.91
N PHE A 508 -11.23 -20.51 5.95
CA PHE A 508 -10.01 -21.31 5.90
C PHE A 508 -10.26 -22.81 5.69
N PRO A 509 -11.20 -23.47 6.39
CA PRO A 509 -11.52 -24.87 6.10
C PRO A 509 -11.98 -25.10 4.66
N ALA A 510 -12.92 -24.29 4.18
CA ALA A 510 -13.43 -24.41 2.81
C ALA A 510 -12.36 -24.07 1.75
N ARG A 511 -11.49 -23.08 2.04
CA ARG A 511 -10.46 -22.63 1.09
C ARG A 511 -9.40 -23.68 0.84
N VAL A 512 -8.94 -24.38 1.85
CA VAL A 512 -7.93 -25.43 1.67
C VAL A 512 -8.43 -26.50 0.70
N GLU A 513 -9.67 -26.96 0.87
CA GLU A 513 -10.26 -27.98 -0.01
C GLU A 513 -10.50 -27.45 -1.44
N ALA A 514 -11.07 -26.26 -1.56
CA ALA A 514 -11.28 -25.63 -2.86
C ALA A 514 -9.94 -25.38 -3.59
N PHE A 515 -8.92 -24.90 -2.89
CA PHE A 515 -7.62 -24.60 -3.49
C PHE A 515 -6.89 -25.86 -3.93
N LYS A 516 -6.92 -26.96 -3.14
CA LYS A 516 -6.38 -28.26 -3.56
C LYS A 516 -7.04 -28.75 -4.85
N ALA A 517 -8.38 -28.71 -4.92
CA ALA A 517 -9.12 -29.09 -6.11
C ALA A 517 -8.75 -28.23 -7.33
N GLN A 518 -8.65 -26.91 -7.17
CA GLN A 518 -8.22 -25.98 -8.21
C GLN A 518 -6.81 -26.27 -8.72
N LEU A 519 -5.87 -26.58 -7.81
CA LEU A 519 -4.50 -26.96 -8.17
C LEU A 519 -4.44 -28.32 -8.91
N GLN A 520 -5.24 -29.30 -8.49
CA GLN A 520 -5.34 -30.60 -9.17
C GLN A 520 -5.88 -30.45 -10.60
N GLU A 521 -6.98 -29.72 -10.77
CA GLU A 521 -7.55 -29.40 -12.10
C GLU A 521 -6.52 -28.70 -13.01
N ALA A 522 -5.68 -27.83 -12.43
CA ALA A 522 -4.65 -27.10 -13.14
C ALA A 522 -3.35 -27.92 -13.40
N GLY A 523 -3.25 -29.16 -12.92
CA GLY A 523 -2.03 -29.98 -13.01
C GLY A 523 -0.85 -29.41 -12.21
N LEU A 524 -1.16 -28.75 -11.08
CA LEU A 524 -0.19 -28.10 -10.17
C LEU A 524 -0.17 -28.73 -8.79
N HIS A 525 -0.89 -29.82 -8.58
CA HIS A 525 -0.90 -30.62 -7.36
C HIS A 525 -1.13 -32.09 -7.75
N GLU A 526 -0.28 -32.96 -7.24
CA GLU A 526 -0.51 -34.41 -7.32
C GLU A 526 -1.16 -34.87 -6.00
N PRO A 527 -2.07 -35.83 -6.02
CA PRO A 527 -2.79 -36.29 -4.85
C PRO A 527 -1.88 -36.80 -3.74
#